data_926aa6f111445476e3a95cbdb2beb035
#
_entry.id   926aa6f111445476e3a95cbdb2beb035
#
_cell.length_a   1.000
_cell.length_b   1.000
_cell.length_c   1.000
_cell.angle_alpha   90.00
_cell.angle_beta   90.00
_cell.angle_gamma   90.00
#
_symmetry.space_group_name_H-M   'P 1'
#
loop_
_entity.id
_entity.type
_entity.pdbx_description
1 polymer ?
#
loop_
_entity_poly.entity_id
_entity_poly.type
_entity_poly.pdbx_seq_one_letter_code
_entity_poly.pdbx_strand_id
1 'polypeptide(L)'
;MSQNQALPAAFIFDCDGTLVDSMGAWLDVQPRLLASFGVEGLTPDDFAEFEALSVENECAAYHDKWGVGEPGGRDIFERLLGMLEQAYAEDVPARPGAPAFLERVHAAGIPCTVATSTPAHLVQAALEHTGLAPYLEGITTTEEAGASKEHPDVYNLALARLAEAHGLGEVDRRRVWVFEDALFGLLSSGAAGYRRVGIHDPAGRFTLEQVGANSEISITAYEDDLLDRVLAFRSEEA
;
A
#
# COMPACT_ATOMS: atom_id res chain seq x y z
N MET A 1 -33.82 18.27 -5.69
CA MET A 1 -33.63 17.26 -6.74
C MET A 1 -32.34 16.54 -6.38
N SER A 2 -32.47 15.31 -5.88
CA SER A 2 -31.33 14.49 -5.48
C SER A 2 -30.59 14.09 -6.76
N GLN A 3 -29.43 14.71 -7.06
CA GLN A 3 -28.53 14.18 -8.08
C GLN A 3 -28.06 12.82 -7.56
N ASN A 4 -28.45 11.78 -8.25
CA ASN A 4 -28.01 10.41 -8.00
C ASN A 4 -26.51 10.37 -8.26
N GLN A 5 -25.71 10.62 -7.21
CA GLN A 5 -24.27 10.62 -7.34
C GLN A 5 -23.84 9.16 -7.53
N ALA A 6 -23.19 8.89 -8.66
CA ALA A 6 -22.63 7.56 -8.89
C ALA A 6 -21.59 7.26 -7.81
N LEU A 7 -21.67 6.09 -7.22
CA LEU A 7 -20.68 5.59 -6.26
C LEU A 7 -19.27 5.63 -6.87
N PRO A 8 -18.21 5.70 -6.06
CA PRO A 8 -16.86 5.38 -6.52
C PRO A 8 -16.85 4.11 -7.36
N ALA A 9 -16.06 4.08 -8.39
CA ALA A 9 -15.98 2.92 -9.26
C ALA A 9 -15.17 1.78 -8.63
N ALA A 10 -14.16 2.13 -7.83
CA ALA A 10 -13.32 1.18 -7.11
C ALA A 10 -12.50 1.88 -6.01
N PHE A 11 -12.04 1.08 -5.05
CA PHE A 11 -10.99 1.46 -4.12
C PHE A 11 -9.77 0.57 -4.33
N ILE A 12 -8.58 1.18 -4.33
CA ILE A 12 -7.29 0.50 -4.42
C ILE A 12 -6.53 0.86 -3.14
N PHE A 13 -6.14 -0.15 -2.39
CA PHE A 13 -5.42 0.04 -1.13
C PHE A 13 -3.96 -0.36 -1.30
N ASP A 14 -3.05 0.44 -0.79
CA ASP A 14 -1.79 -0.10 -0.34
C ASP A 14 -2.02 -1.05 0.86
N CYS A 15 -1.01 -1.83 1.23
CA CYS A 15 -1.11 -2.78 2.34
C CYS A 15 -0.41 -2.26 3.59
N ASP A 16 0.91 -2.07 3.50
CA ASP A 16 1.81 -1.81 4.62
C ASP A 16 1.70 -0.36 5.09
N GLY A 17 1.44 -0.13 6.38
CA GLY A 17 1.14 1.22 6.87
C GLY A 17 -0.26 1.73 6.51
N THR A 18 -0.94 1.09 5.57
CA THR A 18 -2.27 1.45 5.06
C THR A 18 -3.38 0.54 5.60
N LEU A 19 -3.44 -0.73 5.22
CA LEU A 19 -4.41 -1.69 5.72
C LEU A 19 -3.94 -2.40 7.00
N VAL A 20 -2.65 -2.67 7.08
CA VAL A 20 -2.00 -3.35 8.21
C VAL A 20 -0.90 -2.48 8.82
N ASP A 21 -0.72 -2.61 10.13
CA ASP A 21 0.28 -1.85 10.91
C ASP A 21 1.60 -2.63 10.96
N SER A 22 2.26 -2.70 9.81
CA SER A 22 3.48 -3.50 9.58
C SER A 22 4.77 -2.69 9.62
N MET A 23 4.71 -1.35 9.61
CA MET A 23 5.92 -0.52 9.50
C MET A 23 6.89 -0.73 10.65
N GLY A 24 6.40 -1.02 11.87
CA GLY A 24 7.25 -1.41 12.99
C GLY A 24 8.08 -2.68 12.72
N ALA A 25 7.49 -3.69 12.06
CA ALA A 25 8.19 -4.91 11.67
C ALA A 25 9.26 -4.63 10.60
N TRP A 26 8.96 -3.80 9.61
CA TRP A 26 9.92 -3.37 8.57
C TRP A 26 11.12 -2.63 9.16
N LEU A 27 10.88 -1.64 10.02
CA LEU A 27 11.93 -0.86 10.66
C LEU A 27 12.86 -1.72 11.55
N ASP A 28 12.34 -2.78 12.16
CA ASP A 28 13.12 -3.73 12.97
C ASP A 28 13.91 -4.73 12.10
N VAL A 29 13.28 -5.25 11.05
CA VAL A 29 13.87 -6.36 10.26
C VAL A 29 15.03 -5.90 9.38
N GLN A 30 14.96 -4.72 8.75
CA GLN A 30 15.97 -4.28 7.79
C GLN A 30 17.38 -4.16 8.39
N PRO A 31 17.61 -3.47 9.54
CA PRO A 31 18.92 -3.45 10.18
C PRO A 31 19.41 -4.83 10.61
N ARG A 32 18.51 -5.67 11.13
CA ARG A 32 18.85 -7.05 11.55
C ARG A 32 19.20 -7.95 10.38
N LEU A 33 18.53 -7.79 9.26
CA LEU A 33 18.85 -8.48 8.00
C LEU A 33 20.30 -8.18 7.60
N LEU A 34 20.67 -6.91 7.49
CA LEU A 34 22.00 -6.50 7.08
C LEU A 34 23.07 -6.88 8.11
N ALA A 35 22.75 -6.83 9.41
CA ALA A 35 23.63 -7.32 10.47
C ALA A 35 23.93 -8.83 10.31
N SER A 36 22.95 -9.62 9.83
CA SER A 36 23.16 -11.06 9.54
C SER A 36 24.12 -11.33 8.38
N PHE A 37 24.39 -10.32 7.56
CA PHE A 37 25.41 -10.30 6.51
C PHE A 37 26.70 -9.57 6.91
N GLY A 38 26.81 -9.16 8.19
CA GLY A 38 28.01 -8.51 8.75
C GLY A 38 28.03 -6.99 8.61
N VAL A 39 26.95 -6.35 8.22
CA VAL A 39 26.82 -4.87 8.19
C VAL A 39 26.08 -4.42 9.44
N GLU A 40 26.83 -3.88 10.41
CA GLU A 40 26.30 -3.43 11.69
C GLU A 40 26.16 -1.91 11.77
N GLY A 41 25.34 -1.45 12.72
CA GLY A 41 25.18 -0.01 13.03
C GLY A 41 24.28 0.76 12.09
N LEU A 42 23.53 0.08 11.21
CA LEU A 42 22.52 0.69 10.38
C LEU A 42 21.27 1.07 11.20
N THR A 43 20.65 2.15 10.79
CA THR A 43 19.38 2.67 11.34
C THR A 43 18.30 2.61 10.27
N PRO A 44 17.02 2.70 10.63
CA PRO A 44 15.94 2.76 9.63
C PRO A 44 16.14 3.84 8.54
N ASP A 45 16.81 4.95 8.86
CA ASP A 45 17.05 6.02 7.90
C ASP A 45 17.99 5.62 6.74
N ASP A 46 18.84 4.63 6.96
CA ASP A 46 19.75 4.12 5.92
C ASP A 46 19.03 3.39 4.78
N PHE A 47 17.75 3.04 5.00
CA PHE A 47 16.88 2.31 4.06
C PHE A 47 15.88 3.21 3.32
N ALA A 48 15.79 4.50 3.68
CA ALA A 48 14.80 5.43 3.15
C ALA A 48 14.77 5.54 1.62
N GLU A 49 15.92 5.44 0.97
CA GLU A 49 16.05 5.58 -0.49
C GLU A 49 15.48 4.38 -1.27
N PHE A 50 15.18 3.26 -0.60
CA PHE A 50 14.74 2.02 -1.23
C PHE A 50 13.23 1.78 -1.11
N GLU A 51 12.54 2.49 -0.23
CA GLU A 51 11.12 2.23 0.13
C GLU A 51 10.14 2.23 -1.05
N ALA A 52 10.46 2.96 -2.14
CA ALA A 52 9.60 2.97 -3.34
C ALA A 52 9.77 1.73 -4.22
N LEU A 53 10.85 0.96 -4.03
CA LEU A 53 11.17 -0.21 -4.83
C LEU A 53 10.28 -1.41 -4.48
N SER A 54 10.20 -2.40 -5.36
CA SER A 54 9.76 -3.73 -4.94
C SER A 54 10.80 -4.33 -3.98
N VAL A 55 10.35 -5.19 -3.07
CA VAL A 55 11.23 -5.80 -2.06
C VAL A 55 12.40 -6.57 -2.71
N GLU A 56 12.19 -7.20 -3.87
CA GLU A 56 13.24 -7.88 -4.60
C GLU A 56 14.29 -6.90 -5.13
N ASN A 57 13.86 -5.76 -5.72
CA ASN A 57 14.76 -4.72 -6.18
C ASN A 57 15.47 -4.00 -5.03
N GLU A 58 14.80 -3.84 -3.90
CA GLU A 58 15.39 -3.31 -2.66
C GLU A 58 16.56 -4.21 -2.20
N CYS A 59 16.38 -5.53 -2.16
CA CYS A 59 17.43 -6.47 -1.80
C CYS A 59 18.60 -6.46 -2.81
N ALA A 60 18.33 -6.30 -4.09
CA ALA A 60 19.38 -6.10 -5.09
C ALA A 60 20.17 -4.82 -4.83
N ALA A 61 19.48 -3.72 -4.50
CA ALA A 61 20.12 -2.45 -4.15
C ALA A 61 20.94 -2.53 -2.84
N TYR A 62 20.55 -3.39 -1.89
CA TYR A 62 21.37 -3.66 -0.70
C TYR A 62 22.69 -4.32 -1.06
N HIS A 63 22.69 -5.29 -1.99
CA HIS A 63 23.93 -5.85 -2.52
C HIS A 63 24.84 -4.75 -3.11
N ASP A 64 24.28 -3.91 -3.98
CA ASP A 64 25.02 -2.86 -4.67
C ASP A 64 25.60 -1.82 -3.70
N LYS A 65 24.85 -1.45 -2.66
CA LYS A 65 25.25 -0.42 -1.69
C LYS A 65 26.27 -0.92 -0.67
N TRP A 66 26.05 -2.11 -0.11
CA TRP A 66 26.87 -2.63 1.00
C TRP A 66 27.81 -3.77 0.61
N GLY A 67 27.73 -4.28 -0.62
CA GLY A 67 28.59 -5.35 -1.12
C GLY A 67 28.38 -6.69 -0.43
N VAL A 68 27.16 -6.95 0.08
CA VAL A 68 26.81 -8.17 0.81
C VAL A 68 25.93 -9.09 -0.01
N GLY A 69 25.90 -10.38 0.34
CA GLY A 69 25.10 -11.38 -0.35
C GLY A 69 25.56 -11.66 -1.79
N GLU A 70 24.70 -12.29 -2.55
CA GLU A 70 24.95 -12.63 -3.96
C GLU A 70 24.59 -11.45 -4.90
N PRO A 71 25.24 -11.31 -6.06
CA PRO A 71 24.84 -10.36 -7.07
C PRO A 71 23.35 -10.48 -7.42
N GLY A 72 22.64 -9.34 -7.37
CA GLY A 72 21.19 -9.31 -7.55
C GLY A 72 20.38 -9.56 -6.26
N GLY A 73 21.04 -9.78 -5.11
CA GLY A 73 20.40 -9.76 -3.78
C GLY A 73 19.43 -10.90 -3.48
N ARG A 74 19.47 -12.01 -4.22
CA ARG A 74 18.50 -13.10 -4.07
C ARG A 74 18.56 -13.75 -2.70
N ASP A 75 19.74 -14.02 -2.18
CA ASP A 75 19.94 -14.61 -0.84
C ASP A 75 19.53 -13.64 0.28
N ILE A 76 19.68 -12.34 0.04
CA ILE A 76 19.18 -11.28 0.93
C ILE A 76 17.65 -11.31 0.95
N PHE A 77 17.01 -11.38 -0.23
CA PHE A 77 15.57 -11.45 -0.38
C PHE A 77 14.96 -12.69 0.28
N GLU A 78 15.52 -13.88 0.00
CA GLU A 78 15.06 -15.14 0.63
C GLU A 78 15.18 -15.09 2.16
N ARG A 79 16.24 -14.48 2.69
CA ARG A 79 16.41 -14.31 4.13
C ARG A 79 15.44 -13.31 4.72
N LEU A 80 15.19 -12.19 4.04
CA LEU A 80 14.22 -11.18 4.45
C LEU A 80 12.81 -11.79 4.54
N LEU A 81 12.40 -12.53 3.51
CA LEU A 81 11.11 -13.23 3.51
C LEU A 81 10.97 -14.16 4.73
N GLY A 82 11.98 -15.00 4.99
CA GLY A 82 11.96 -15.89 6.14
C GLY A 82 11.90 -15.17 7.50
N MET A 83 12.37 -13.90 7.57
CA MET A 83 12.28 -13.08 8.79
C MET A 83 10.90 -12.41 8.94
N LEU A 84 10.17 -12.19 7.83
CA LEU A 84 8.86 -11.52 7.82
C LEU A 84 7.68 -12.50 7.87
N GLU A 85 7.83 -13.73 7.37
CA GLU A 85 6.73 -14.69 7.22
C GLU A 85 5.90 -14.86 8.49
N GLN A 86 6.55 -15.08 9.65
CA GLN A 86 5.82 -15.26 10.90
C GLN A 86 5.10 -13.96 11.31
N ALA A 87 5.74 -12.81 11.19
CA ALA A 87 5.15 -11.54 11.58
C ALA A 87 3.88 -11.25 10.77
N TYR A 88 3.91 -11.49 9.47
CA TYR A 88 2.74 -11.27 8.60
C TYR A 88 1.63 -12.30 8.83
N ALA A 89 1.98 -13.53 9.19
CA ALA A 89 0.98 -14.58 9.42
C ALA A 89 0.33 -14.51 10.81
N GLU A 90 1.00 -13.94 11.83
CA GLU A 90 0.58 -14.08 13.21
C GLU A 90 0.56 -12.77 14.04
N ASP A 91 1.41 -11.79 13.71
CA ASP A 91 1.69 -10.67 14.62
C ASP A 91 1.22 -9.30 14.09
N VAL A 92 1.28 -9.06 12.77
CA VAL A 92 0.94 -7.75 12.17
C VAL A 92 -0.56 -7.48 12.29
N PRO A 93 -1.00 -6.45 13.04
CA PRO A 93 -2.43 -6.18 13.21
C PRO A 93 -3.00 -5.39 12.04
N ALA A 94 -4.31 -5.42 11.88
CA ALA A 94 -5.01 -4.46 11.02
C ALA A 94 -4.84 -3.03 11.55
N ARG A 95 -4.77 -2.05 10.66
CA ARG A 95 -4.84 -0.63 11.05
C ARG A 95 -6.15 -0.34 11.79
N PRO A 96 -6.13 0.55 12.81
CA PRO A 96 -7.32 0.88 13.57
C PRO A 96 -8.50 1.30 12.69
N GLY A 97 -9.61 0.59 12.82
CA GLY A 97 -10.86 0.83 12.07
C GLY A 97 -10.91 0.23 10.66
N ALA A 98 -9.80 -0.27 10.08
CA ALA A 98 -9.78 -0.82 8.73
C ALA A 98 -10.78 -1.98 8.51
N PRO A 99 -10.96 -2.95 9.44
CA PRO A 99 -11.95 -4.00 9.26
C PRO A 99 -13.38 -3.48 9.13
N ALA A 100 -13.79 -2.57 10.03
CA ALA A 100 -15.14 -1.99 10.00
C ALA A 100 -15.36 -1.10 8.76
N PHE A 101 -14.33 -0.39 8.32
CA PHE A 101 -14.39 0.40 7.09
C PHE A 101 -14.58 -0.48 5.87
N LEU A 102 -13.79 -1.55 5.70
CA LEU A 102 -13.91 -2.48 4.57
C LEU A 102 -15.26 -3.22 4.56
N GLU A 103 -15.79 -3.60 5.73
CA GLU A 103 -17.14 -4.16 5.85
C GLU A 103 -18.20 -3.19 5.30
N ARG A 104 -18.13 -1.91 5.66
CA ARG A 104 -19.05 -0.86 5.16
C ARG A 104 -18.88 -0.62 3.65
N VAL A 105 -17.65 -0.61 3.15
CA VAL A 105 -17.36 -0.46 1.71
C VAL A 105 -17.94 -1.63 0.92
N HIS A 106 -17.74 -2.86 1.41
CA HIS A 106 -18.29 -4.07 0.82
C HIS A 106 -19.83 -4.04 0.82
N ALA A 107 -20.46 -3.64 1.94
CA ALA A 107 -21.92 -3.49 2.03
C ALA A 107 -22.46 -2.40 1.07
N ALA A 108 -21.66 -1.39 0.74
CA ALA A 108 -21.99 -0.37 -0.27
C ALA A 108 -21.81 -0.86 -1.72
N GLY A 109 -21.26 -2.05 -1.93
CA GLY A 109 -21.03 -2.65 -3.25
C GLY A 109 -19.90 -1.97 -4.02
N ILE A 110 -18.91 -1.39 -3.35
CA ILE A 110 -17.73 -0.77 -3.98
C ILE A 110 -16.63 -1.84 -4.06
N PRO A 111 -16.15 -2.22 -5.26
CA PRO A 111 -15.10 -3.20 -5.42
C PRO A 111 -13.76 -2.67 -4.90
N CYS A 112 -13.00 -3.56 -4.25
CA CYS A 112 -11.73 -3.23 -3.59
C CYS A 112 -10.62 -4.19 -4.00
N THR A 113 -9.41 -3.66 -4.19
CA THR A 113 -8.21 -4.45 -4.49
C THR A 113 -6.98 -3.86 -3.81
N VAL A 114 -5.88 -4.62 -3.78
CA VAL A 114 -4.61 -4.19 -3.19
C VAL A 114 -3.58 -3.90 -4.29
N ALA A 115 -2.78 -2.84 -4.09
CA ALA A 115 -1.61 -2.48 -4.89
C ALA A 115 -0.42 -2.24 -3.95
N THR A 116 0.60 -3.11 -3.98
CA THR A 116 1.66 -3.15 -2.96
C THR A 116 3.05 -3.35 -3.56
N SER A 117 4.09 -2.97 -2.82
CA SER A 117 5.49 -3.33 -3.13
C SER A 117 5.93 -4.64 -2.46
N THR A 118 5.14 -5.13 -1.50
CA THR A 118 5.42 -6.36 -0.74
C THR A 118 4.99 -7.61 -1.52
N PRO A 119 5.73 -8.71 -1.45
CA PRO A 119 5.38 -9.97 -2.10
C PRO A 119 3.98 -10.45 -1.74
N ALA A 120 3.21 -10.86 -2.75
CA ALA A 120 1.78 -11.16 -2.63
C ALA A 120 1.46 -12.21 -1.54
N HIS A 121 2.33 -13.21 -1.33
CA HIS A 121 2.08 -14.25 -0.32
C HIS A 121 2.16 -13.73 1.12
N LEU A 122 3.05 -12.76 1.41
CA LEU A 122 3.10 -12.09 2.73
C LEU A 122 1.84 -11.27 2.95
N VAL A 123 1.48 -10.45 1.95
CA VAL A 123 0.25 -9.64 2.00
C VAL A 123 -0.98 -10.52 2.20
N GLN A 124 -1.08 -11.62 1.45
CA GLN A 124 -2.18 -12.58 1.60
C GLN A 124 -2.26 -13.12 3.02
N ALA A 125 -1.13 -13.52 3.61
CA ALA A 125 -1.07 -14.02 4.98
C ALA A 125 -1.55 -12.98 6.00
N ALA A 126 -1.11 -11.72 5.88
CA ALA A 126 -1.54 -10.64 6.76
C ALA A 126 -3.04 -10.33 6.61
N LEU A 127 -3.56 -10.31 5.37
CA LEU A 127 -4.99 -10.07 5.13
C LEU A 127 -5.87 -11.21 5.67
N GLU A 128 -5.41 -12.45 5.60
CA GLU A 128 -6.11 -13.61 6.19
C GLU A 128 -6.08 -13.55 7.72
N HIS A 129 -4.90 -13.31 8.31
CA HIS A 129 -4.72 -13.19 9.75
C HIS A 129 -5.59 -12.06 10.35
N THR A 130 -5.64 -10.91 9.69
CA THR A 130 -6.40 -9.74 10.14
C THR A 130 -7.89 -9.80 9.79
N GLY A 131 -8.34 -10.79 9.02
CA GLY A 131 -9.72 -10.94 8.57
C GLY A 131 -10.14 -9.95 7.48
N LEU A 132 -9.19 -9.30 6.79
CA LEU A 132 -9.45 -8.33 5.72
C LEU A 132 -9.63 -9.00 4.35
N ALA A 133 -9.06 -10.19 4.15
CA ALA A 133 -9.07 -10.90 2.87
C ALA A 133 -10.46 -11.03 2.20
N PRO A 134 -11.57 -11.27 2.91
CA PRO A 134 -12.89 -11.41 2.28
C PRO A 134 -13.42 -10.15 1.59
N TYR A 135 -12.84 -8.99 1.86
CA TYR A 135 -13.28 -7.69 1.31
C TYR A 135 -12.46 -7.24 0.11
N LEU A 136 -11.42 -7.98 -0.25
CA LEU A 136 -10.42 -7.59 -1.25
C LEU A 136 -10.37 -8.62 -2.38
N GLU A 137 -10.49 -8.17 -3.62
CA GLU A 137 -10.69 -9.05 -4.79
C GLU A 137 -9.38 -9.47 -5.46
N GLY A 138 -8.26 -8.98 -4.99
CA GLY A 138 -6.94 -9.37 -5.51
C GLY A 138 -5.80 -8.54 -4.93
N ILE A 139 -4.60 -9.01 -5.19
CA ILE A 139 -3.35 -8.35 -4.84
C ILE A 139 -2.57 -8.14 -6.14
N THR A 140 -2.10 -6.93 -6.37
CA THR A 140 -1.22 -6.58 -7.49
C THR A 140 0.07 -6.01 -6.93
N THR A 141 1.21 -6.52 -7.36
CA THR A 141 2.52 -6.09 -6.87
C THR A 141 3.24 -5.18 -7.85
N THR A 142 4.16 -4.35 -7.34
CA THR A 142 5.06 -3.54 -8.17
C THR A 142 5.96 -4.38 -9.05
N GLU A 143 6.31 -5.60 -8.63
CA GLU A 143 7.05 -6.56 -9.44
C GLU A 143 6.24 -6.97 -10.69
N GLU A 144 4.96 -7.32 -10.52
CA GLU A 144 4.07 -7.65 -11.64
C GLU A 144 3.85 -6.46 -12.57
N ALA A 145 3.81 -5.23 -12.02
CA ALA A 145 3.66 -4.00 -12.78
C ALA A 145 4.95 -3.58 -13.51
N GLY A 146 6.10 -4.10 -13.09
CA GLY A 146 7.40 -3.79 -13.69
C GLY A 146 7.95 -2.40 -13.39
N ALA A 147 7.39 -1.70 -12.40
CA ALA A 147 7.80 -0.35 -12.01
C ALA A 147 7.59 -0.13 -10.50
N SER A 148 8.42 0.72 -9.89
CA SER A 148 8.25 1.15 -8.50
C SER A 148 7.00 2.02 -8.32
N LYS A 149 6.56 2.23 -7.08
CA LYS A 149 5.43 3.13 -6.76
C LYS A 149 5.68 4.62 -7.05
N GLU A 150 6.90 5.01 -7.42
CA GLU A 150 7.15 6.34 -8.00
C GLU A 150 6.44 6.54 -9.35
N HIS A 151 6.00 5.42 -9.97
CA HIS A 151 5.16 5.35 -11.15
C HIS A 151 3.79 4.75 -10.82
N PRO A 152 2.72 5.13 -11.55
CA PRO A 152 1.37 4.68 -11.24
C PRO A 152 1.02 3.28 -11.75
N ASP A 153 2.00 2.54 -12.26
CA ASP A 153 1.80 1.30 -13.00
C ASP A 153 1.09 0.22 -12.18
N VAL A 154 1.44 0.09 -10.89
CA VAL A 154 0.79 -0.87 -9.99
C VAL A 154 -0.70 -0.55 -9.78
N TYR A 155 -1.06 0.73 -9.62
CA TYR A 155 -2.46 1.14 -9.49
C TYR A 155 -3.23 0.97 -10.80
N ASN A 156 -2.58 1.25 -11.94
CA ASN A 156 -3.16 1.04 -13.27
C ASN A 156 -3.44 -0.43 -13.54
N LEU A 157 -2.49 -1.31 -13.20
CA LEU A 157 -2.64 -2.76 -13.35
C LEU A 157 -3.72 -3.31 -12.41
N ALA A 158 -3.74 -2.86 -11.14
CA ALA A 158 -4.76 -3.23 -10.17
C ALA A 158 -6.17 -2.83 -10.64
N LEU A 159 -6.34 -1.58 -11.13
CA LEU A 159 -7.59 -1.12 -11.71
C LEU A 159 -8.00 -1.93 -12.94
N ALA A 160 -7.06 -2.23 -13.85
CA ALA A 160 -7.36 -2.99 -15.06
C ALA A 160 -7.88 -4.41 -14.73
N ARG A 161 -7.24 -5.10 -13.79
CA ARG A 161 -7.67 -6.43 -13.31
C ARG A 161 -9.08 -6.38 -12.68
N LEU A 162 -9.32 -5.38 -11.84
CA LEU A 162 -10.63 -5.21 -11.20
C LEU A 162 -11.71 -4.86 -12.22
N ALA A 163 -11.42 -3.96 -13.17
CA ALA A 163 -12.36 -3.60 -14.22
C ALA A 163 -12.70 -4.78 -15.14
N GLU A 164 -11.73 -5.63 -15.47
CA GLU A 164 -11.94 -6.87 -16.21
C GLU A 164 -12.86 -7.84 -15.46
N ALA A 165 -12.58 -8.07 -14.17
CA ALA A 165 -13.39 -8.96 -13.31
C ALA A 165 -14.85 -8.53 -13.21
N HIS A 166 -15.12 -7.22 -13.21
CA HIS A 166 -16.47 -6.66 -13.12
C HIS A 166 -17.08 -6.26 -14.47
N GLY A 167 -16.37 -6.42 -15.58
CA GLY A 167 -16.85 -6.02 -16.91
C GLY A 167 -17.13 -4.52 -17.04
N LEU A 168 -16.37 -3.67 -16.35
CA LEU A 168 -16.63 -2.21 -16.25
C LEU A 168 -16.21 -1.40 -17.50
N GLY A 169 -15.46 -1.99 -18.43
CA GLY A 169 -14.88 -1.26 -19.55
C GLY A 169 -13.85 -0.22 -19.10
N GLU A 170 -13.80 0.93 -19.81
CA GLU A 170 -12.90 2.03 -19.42
C GLU A 170 -13.44 2.77 -18.20
N VAL A 171 -12.64 2.82 -17.14
CA VAL A 171 -13.00 3.45 -15.86
C VAL A 171 -12.36 4.84 -15.76
N ASP A 172 -13.17 5.87 -15.51
CA ASP A 172 -12.66 7.20 -15.17
C ASP A 172 -11.93 7.15 -13.82
N ARG A 173 -10.62 7.39 -13.84
CA ARG A 173 -9.76 7.33 -12.65
C ARG A 173 -10.19 8.32 -11.56
N ARG A 174 -10.85 9.42 -11.89
CA ARG A 174 -11.41 10.36 -10.91
C ARG A 174 -12.53 9.77 -10.06
N ARG A 175 -13.03 8.59 -10.44
CA ARG A 175 -14.00 7.80 -9.68
C ARG A 175 -13.35 6.67 -8.87
N VAL A 176 -12.02 6.55 -8.92
CA VAL A 176 -11.25 5.54 -8.20
C VAL A 176 -10.44 6.22 -7.11
N TRP A 177 -10.48 5.66 -5.91
CA TRP A 177 -9.73 6.15 -4.77
C TRP A 177 -8.58 5.22 -4.45
N VAL A 178 -7.40 5.80 -4.32
CA VAL A 178 -6.18 5.13 -3.84
C VAL A 178 -5.99 5.51 -2.38
N PHE A 179 -5.81 4.50 -1.53
CA PHE A 179 -5.51 4.64 -0.10
C PHE A 179 -4.03 4.32 0.09
N GLU A 180 -3.27 5.26 0.65
CA GLU A 180 -1.81 5.21 0.66
C GLU A 180 -1.23 6.01 1.83
N ASP A 181 -0.14 5.55 2.43
CA ASP A 181 0.59 6.26 3.48
C ASP A 181 1.88 6.91 2.98
N ALA A 182 2.44 6.41 1.87
CA ALA A 182 3.71 6.87 1.32
C ALA A 182 3.55 7.98 0.28
N LEU A 183 4.37 9.04 0.37
CA LEU A 183 4.31 10.19 -0.53
C LEU A 183 4.52 9.82 -2.00
N PHE A 184 5.44 8.91 -2.30
CA PHE A 184 5.69 8.51 -3.68
C PHE A 184 4.44 7.87 -4.31
N GLY A 185 3.69 7.07 -3.55
CA GLY A 185 2.43 6.47 -4.00
C GLY A 185 1.31 7.52 -4.14
N LEU A 186 1.18 8.45 -3.18
CA LEU A 186 0.24 9.55 -3.26
C LEU A 186 0.52 10.46 -4.47
N LEU A 187 1.78 10.79 -4.73
CA LEU A 187 2.18 11.64 -5.85
C LEU A 187 1.94 10.96 -7.19
N SER A 188 2.37 9.70 -7.36
CA SER A 188 2.25 8.99 -8.62
C SER A 188 0.79 8.67 -8.98
N SER A 189 -0.01 8.22 -8.00
CA SER A 189 -1.44 7.97 -8.20
C SER A 189 -2.20 9.26 -8.52
N GLY A 190 -1.89 10.38 -7.82
CA GLY A 190 -2.48 11.68 -8.10
C GLY A 190 -2.13 12.21 -9.48
N ALA A 191 -0.87 12.10 -9.91
CA ALA A 191 -0.43 12.47 -11.25
C ALA A 191 -1.15 11.66 -12.36
N ALA A 192 -1.53 10.41 -12.04
CA ALA A 192 -2.32 9.57 -12.94
C ALA A 192 -3.82 9.86 -12.95
N GLY A 193 -4.31 10.78 -12.09
CA GLY A 193 -5.69 11.21 -12.03
C GLY A 193 -6.58 10.43 -11.06
N TYR A 194 -6.01 9.61 -10.19
CA TYR A 194 -6.73 8.99 -9.08
C TYR A 194 -7.02 9.99 -7.97
N ARG A 195 -8.12 9.78 -7.23
CA ARG A 195 -8.34 10.44 -5.93
C ARG A 195 -7.62 9.68 -4.85
N ARG A 196 -7.24 10.38 -3.78
CA ARG A 196 -6.39 9.81 -2.75
C ARG A 196 -6.97 10.01 -1.36
N VAL A 197 -6.93 8.94 -0.56
CA VAL A 197 -7.01 9.01 0.89
C VAL A 197 -5.61 8.78 1.42
N GLY A 198 -4.99 9.81 1.98
CA GLY A 198 -3.69 9.71 2.61
C GLY A 198 -3.80 9.23 4.05
N ILE A 199 -3.06 8.20 4.42
CA ILE A 199 -3.04 7.65 5.76
C ILE A 199 -1.73 8.03 6.43
N HIS A 200 -1.80 8.78 7.53
CA HIS A 200 -0.61 9.06 8.32
C HIS A 200 -0.31 7.88 9.22
N ASP A 201 0.80 7.21 8.95
CA ASP A 201 1.38 6.21 9.84
C ASP A 201 2.41 6.88 10.76
N PRO A 202 2.23 6.87 12.10
CA PRO A 202 3.20 7.45 13.03
C PRO A 202 4.55 6.71 13.07
N ALA A 203 4.62 5.45 12.62
CA ALA A 203 5.86 4.71 12.43
C ALA A 203 6.49 4.95 11.05
N GLY A 204 5.72 5.51 10.10
CA GLY A 204 6.21 5.86 8.77
C GLY A 204 7.09 7.13 8.77
N ARG A 205 7.65 7.45 7.60
CA ARG A 205 8.58 8.59 7.44
C ARG A 205 7.90 9.92 7.15
N PHE A 206 6.65 9.90 6.73
CA PHE A 206 5.96 11.10 6.22
C PHE A 206 5.09 11.72 7.29
N THR A 207 5.17 13.03 7.44
CA THR A 207 4.35 13.76 8.42
C THR A 207 2.89 13.86 7.96
N LEU A 208 1.97 14.03 8.92
CA LEU A 208 0.56 14.27 8.62
C LEU A 208 0.35 15.46 7.67
N GLU A 209 1.18 16.52 7.79
CA GLU A 209 1.13 17.67 6.89
C GLU A 209 1.51 17.28 5.45
N GLN A 210 2.57 16.49 5.27
CA GLN A 210 2.99 16.00 3.95
C GLN A 210 1.94 15.10 3.32
N VAL A 211 1.39 14.15 4.08
CA VAL A 211 0.31 13.26 3.63
C VAL A 211 -0.92 14.09 3.25
N GLY A 212 -1.34 15.04 4.11
CA GLY A 212 -2.51 15.89 3.87
C GLY A 212 -2.36 16.82 2.67
N ALA A 213 -1.15 17.35 2.43
CA ALA A 213 -0.89 18.20 1.26
C ALA A 213 -0.95 17.44 -0.08
N ASN A 214 -0.86 16.11 -0.06
CA ASN A 214 -0.80 15.26 -1.25
C ASN A 214 -2.00 14.30 -1.38
N SER A 215 -3.09 14.55 -0.68
CA SER A 215 -4.32 13.76 -0.74
C SER A 215 -5.57 14.63 -0.65
N GLU A 216 -6.69 14.16 -1.17
CA GLU A 216 -7.99 14.82 -1.09
C GLU A 216 -8.59 14.70 0.32
N ILE A 217 -8.30 13.58 0.99
CA ILE A 217 -8.70 13.31 2.39
C ILE A 217 -7.48 12.74 3.09
N SER A 218 -7.17 13.23 4.29
CA SER A 218 -6.13 12.62 5.14
C SER A 218 -6.73 12.12 6.44
N ILE A 219 -6.19 11.00 6.94
CA ILE A 219 -6.63 10.33 8.16
C ILE A 219 -5.43 9.81 8.95
N THR A 220 -5.64 9.56 10.24
CA THR A 220 -4.70 8.86 11.13
C THR A 220 -5.20 7.47 11.53
N ALA A 221 -6.50 7.21 11.33
CA ALA A 221 -7.17 5.94 11.53
C ALA A 221 -8.42 5.91 10.64
N TYR A 222 -8.97 4.71 10.36
CA TYR A 222 -10.23 4.56 9.64
C TYR A 222 -11.40 4.90 10.58
N GLU A 223 -11.83 6.16 10.52
CA GLU A 223 -12.94 6.67 11.33
C GLU A 223 -14.29 6.24 10.74
N ASP A 224 -15.32 6.21 11.59
CA ASP A 224 -16.66 5.74 11.19
C ASP A 224 -17.29 6.60 10.08
N ASP A 225 -16.93 7.88 9.96
CA ASP A 225 -17.45 8.81 8.95
C ASP A 225 -16.65 8.83 7.64
N LEU A 226 -15.52 8.11 7.56
CA LEU A 226 -14.61 8.18 6.41
C LEU A 226 -15.32 7.83 5.09
N LEU A 227 -16.12 6.76 5.07
CA LEU A 227 -16.87 6.40 3.85
C LEU A 227 -17.82 7.51 3.44
N ASP A 228 -18.50 8.13 4.39
CA ASP A 228 -19.43 9.23 4.11
C ASP A 228 -18.69 10.47 3.56
N ARG A 229 -17.49 10.76 4.07
CA ARG A 229 -16.60 11.82 3.55
C ARG A 229 -16.17 11.54 2.12
N VAL A 230 -15.76 10.30 1.82
CA VAL A 230 -15.39 9.86 0.46
C VAL A 230 -16.59 9.98 -0.49
N LEU A 231 -17.78 9.51 -0.07
CA LEU A 231 -19.00 9.57 -0.87
C LEU A 231 -19.49 11.01 -1.07
N ALA A 232 -19.27 11.90 -0.11
CA ALA A 232 -19.67 13.31 -0.18
C ALA A 232 -18.65 14.18 -0.94
N PHE A 233 -17.44 13.66 -1.19
CA PHE A 233 -16.38 14.45 -1.81
C PHE A 233 -16.79 15.01 -3.18
N ARG A 234 -16.59 16.31 -3.36
CA ARG A 234 -16.77 17.01 -4.63
C ARG A 234 -15.44 17.58 -5.03
N SER A 235 -14.96 17.27 -6.22
CA SER A 235 -13.92 18.08 -6.82
C SER A 235 -14.52 19.46 -7.08
N GLU A 236 -13.94 20.49 -6.52
CA GLU A 236 -14.19 21.84 -7.04
C GLU A 236 -13.64 21.83 -8.48
N GLU A 237 -14.53 21.75 -9.44
CA GLU A 237 -14.17 21.93 -10.85
C GLU A 237 -13.69 23.38 -10.99
N ALA A 238 -12.36 23.53 -11.14
CA ALA A 238 -11.75 24.80 -11.50
C ALA A 238 -11.92 25.08 -13.00
#